data_005d2a79932c71347132144691ecc55a
#
_entry.id   005d2a79932c71347132144691ecc55a
#
_cell.length_a   1.000
_cell.length_b   1.000
_cell.length_c   1.000
_cell.angle_alpha   90.00
_cell.angle_beta   90.00
_cell.angle_gamma   90.00
#
_symmetry.space_group_name_H-M   'P 1'
#
loop_
_entity.id
_entity.type
_entity.pdbx_description
1 polymer ?
#
loop_
_entity_poly.entity_id
_entity_poly.type
_entity_poly.pdbx_seq_one_letter_code
_entity_poly.pdbx_strand_id
1 'polypeptide(L)'
;MKLANMQHSKCCEGNLLRVQLPLSAHFKSQTMGYFRSTIQNDNKLLQSYVIGLAIGDGNLSNPNGRATRLRITCDKKYPLLAKRIAESLQSLFPQNKVSVVDRQENCLDISVYSNHLEKLLGWKSGQGSKFLQKVSVPLWIKEDKEYKINCLRGLIETDGSIYSDRGYQTIMFSTVIPELANDVFGIINSLKFQPKIYKIKRNSSNQKLIYNIKLSKNVSEFLRIVNPEKN
;
A
#
# COMPACT_ATOMS: atom_id res chain seq x y z
N MET A 1 -62.06 -21.04 34.98
CA MET A 1 -62.04 -22.48 35.28
C MET A 1 -60.92 -23.13 34.53
N LYS A 2 -60.06 -23.84 35.28
CA LYS A 2 -58.91 -24.72 34.87
C LYS A 2 -57.63 -24.13 34.46
N LEU A 3 -56.73 -24.14 35.43
CA LEU A 3 -55.26 -24.35 35.47
C LEU A 3 -54.81 -25.57 34.70
N ALA A 4 -53.57 -25.49 34.18
CA ALA A 4 -52.51 -26.49 34.22
C ALA A 4 -51.49 -26.16 33.12
N ASN A 5 -50.20 -26.34 33.16
CA ASN A 5 -49.21 -26.75 34.13
C ASN A 5 -47.87 -26.46 33.46
N MET A 6 -46.96 -25.91 34.22
CA MET A 6 -45.55 -25.81 33.90
C MET A 6 -44.93 -27.22 33.82
N GLN A 7 -44.08 -27.47 32.85
CA GLN A 7 -43.04 -28.48 33.00
C GLN A 7 -41.68 -27.91 32.57
N HIS A 8 -40.78 -27.87 33.55
CA HIS A 8 -39.36 -27.66 33.41
C HIS A 8 -38.72 -28.81 32.63
N SER A 9 -37.90 -28.48 31.63
CA SER A 9 -36.93 -29.40 31.04
C SER A 9 -35.54 -29.03 31.48
N LYS A 10 -34.87 -29.98 32.13
CA LYS A 10 -33.54 -29.88 32.71
C LYS A 10 -32.46 -29.76 31.62
N CYS A 11 -31.54 -28.83 31.84
CA CYS A 11 -30.29 -28.67 31.12
C CYS A 11 -29.34 -29.85 31.41
N CYS A 12 -28.83 -30.52 30.37
CA CYS A 12 -27.80 -31.54 30.52
C CYS A 12 -26.44 -30.87 30.62
N GLU A 13 -25.79 -31.02 31.77
CA GLU A 13 -24.39 -30.70 31.97
C GLU A 13 -23.52 -31.69 31.19
N GLY A 14 -22.82 -31.20 30.16
CA GLY A 14 -21.78 -31.94 29.44
C GLY A 14 -20.41 -31.70 30.06
N ASN A 15 -19.82 -32.73 30.66
CA ASN A 15 -18.46 -32.76 31.19
C ASN A 15 -17.41 -32.46 30.11
N LEU A 16 -16.74 -31.31 30.21
CA LEU A 16 -15.53 -30.99 29.46
C LEU A 16 -14.31 -31.69 30.07
N LEU A 17 -13.89 -32.80 29.47
CA LEU A 17 -12.61 -33.44 29.76
C LEU A 17 -11.47 -32.48 29.34
N ARG A 18 -10.82 -31.87 30.34
CA ARG A 18 -9.56 -31.15 30.16
C ARG A 18 -8.44 -32.19 29.93
N VAL A 19 -8.03 -32.37 28.69
CA VAL A 19 -6.78 -33.04 28.37
C VAL A 19 -5.62 -32.08 28.59
N GLN A 20 -4.89 -32.23 29.68
CA GLN A 20 -3.62 -31.54 29.92
C GLN A 20 -2.52 -32.27 29.16
N LEU A 21 -2.02 -31.72 28.08
CA LEU A 21 -0.78 -32.16 27.41
C LEU A 21 0.41 -31.49 28.10
N PRO A 22 1.47 -32.22 28.49
CA PRO A 22 2.69 -31.60 29.02
C PRO A 22 3.48 -30.97 27.89
N LEU A 23 3.51 -29.65 27.82
CA LEU A 23 4.35 -28.88 26.90
C LEU A 23 5.73 -28.71 27.49
N SER A 24 6.72 -29.39 26.91
CA SER A 24 8.15 -29.16 27.20
C SER A 24 8.51 -27.71 26.85
N ALA A 25 9.14 -27.01 27.79
CA ALA A 25 9.45 -25.57 27.70
C ALA A 25 10.38 -25.18 26.53
N HIS A 26 11.05 -26.15 25.89
CA HIS A 26 12.00 -25.91 24.79
C HIS A 26 11.33 -25.70 23.41
N PHE A 27 10.10 -26.18 23.22
CA PHE A 27 9.41 -26.04 21.92
C PHE A 27 8.69 -24.68 21.77
N LYS A 28 8.42 -23.97 22.88
CA LYS A 28 7.71 -22.68 22.87
C LYS A 28 8.53 -21.49 22.37
N SER A 29 9.87 -21.52 22.50
CA SER A 29 10.66 -20.34 22.15
C SER A 29 10.95 -20.21 20.65
N GLN A 30 11.16 -21.33 19.94
CA GLN A 30 11.45 -21.31 18.52
C GLN A 30 10.20 -21.03 17.67
N THR A 31 9.04 -21.61 18.02
CA THR A 31 7.78 -21.34 17.28
C THR A 31 7.28 -19.93 17.47
N MET A 32 7.41 -19.32 18.66
CA MET A 32 7.04 -17.93 18.91
C MET A 32 7.96 -16.92 18.18
N GLY A 33 9.26 -17.23 18.07
CA GLY A 33 10.21 -16.41 17.31
C GLY A 33 9.89 -16.43 15.81
N TYR A 34 9.59 -17.60 15.23
CA TYR A 34 9.22 -17.74 13.83
C TYR A 34 7.90 -17.03 13.51
N PHE A 35 6.86 -17.21 14.34
CA PHE A 35 5.57 -16.53 14.18
C PHE A 35 5.71 -15.01 14.28
N ARG A 36 6.48 -14.48 15.24
CA ARG A 36 6.71 -13.04 15.36
C ARG A 36 7.46 -12.46 14.17
N SER A 37 8.48 -13.16 13.65
CA SER A 37 9.23 -12.71 12.48
C SER A 37 8.38 -12.71 11.21
N THR A 38 7.51 -13.69 11.02
CA THR A 38 6.59 -13.78 9.87
C THR A 38 5.56 -12.65 9.91
N ILE A 39 4.88 -12.42 11.03
CA ILE A 39 3.90 -11.33 11.19
C ILE A 39 4.58 -9.95 11.01
N GLN A 40 5.80 -9.78 11.50
CA GLN A 40 6.53 -8.51 11.34
C GLN A 40 6.96 -8.29 9.88
N ASN A 41 7.27 -9.35 9.14
CA ASN A 41 7.63 -9.29 7.73
C ASN A 41 6.41 -8.98 6.87
N ASP A 42 5.28 -9.64 7.10
CA ASP A 42 4.02 -9.39 6.40
C ASP A 42 3.55 -7.94 6.58
N ASN A 43 3.73 -7.38 7.77
CA ASN A 43 3.41 -5.98 8.04
C ASN A 43 4.32 -5.03 7.22
N LYS A 44 5.63 -5.33 7.09
CA LYS A 44 6.54 -4.51 6.28
C LYS A 44 6.26 -4.61 4.79
N LEU A 45 5.85 -5.77 4.27
CA LEU A 45 5.40 -5.92 2.89
C LEU A 45 4.19 -5.04 2.60
N LEU A 46 3.20 -5.08 3.49
CA LEU A 46 2.02 -4.22 3.39
C LEU A 46 2.35 -2.73 3.53
N GLN A 47 3.24 -2.38 4.47
CA GLN A 47 3.73 -1.00 4.61
C GLN A 47 4.41 -0.50 3.34
N SER A 48 5.27 -1.30 2.72
CA SER A 48 5.97 -0.91 1.49
C SER A 48 5.00 -0.64 0.33
N TYR A 49 3.94 -1.45 0.20
CA TYR A 49 2.89 -1.25 -0.77
C TYR A 49 2.10 0.06 -0.52
N VAL A 50 1.64 0.26 0.72
CA VAL A 50 0.89 1.47 1.10
C VAL A 50 1.74 2.74 0.96
N ILE A 51 3.05 2.66 1.25
CA ILE A 51 3.98 3.76 1.01
C ILE A 51 4.05 4.08 -0.49
N GLY A 52 4.14 3.08 -1.35
CA GLY A 52 4.12 3.28 -2.81
C GLY A 52 2.84 3.97 -3.29
N LEU A 53 1.66 3.51 -2.85
CA LEU A 53 0.38 4.16 -3.14
C LEU A 53 0.33 5.61 -2.64
N ALA A 54 0.81 5.85 -1.42
CA ALA A 54 0.78 7.17 -0.81
C ALA A 54 1.76 8.15 -1.46
N ILE A 55 2.94 7.68 -1.90
CA ILE A 55 3.90 8.50 -2.65
C ILE A 55 3.30 8.93 -3.98
N GLY A 56 2.57 8.07 -4.69
CA GLY A 56 1.84 8.44 -5.90
C GLY A 56 0.64 9.35 -5.60
N ASP A 57 -0.54 8.78 -5.47
CA ASP A 57 -1.81 9.51 -5.34
C ASP A 57 -2.21 9.90 -3.90
N GLY A 58 -1.35 9.65 -2.90
CA GLY A 58 -1.65 9.99 -1.52
C GLY A 58 -1.55 11.48 -1.23
N ASN A 59 -2.48 11.98 -0.42
CA ASN A 59 -2.47 13.33 0.14
C ASN A 59 -2.55 13.26 1.66
N LEU A 60 -1.62 13.95 2.35
CA LEU A 60 -1.68 14.12 3.80
C LEU A 60 -2.31 15.48 4.15
N SER A 61 -3.24 15.44 5.08
CA SER A 61 -3.88 16.64 5.64
C SER A 61 -4.20 16.44 7.11
N ASN A 62 -4.30 17.53 7.84
CA ASN A 62 -4.72 17.52 9.25
C ASN A 62 -5.88 18.49 9.45
N PRO A 63 -7.11 18.13 8.97
CA PRO A 63 -8.22 19.07 8.88
C PRO A 63 -8.70 19.59 10.24
N ASN A 64 -8.55 18.80 11.31
CA ASN A 64 -9.09 19.12 12.64
C ASN A 64 -7.99 19.29 13.71
N GLY A 65 -6.71 19.33 13.32
CA GLY A 65 -5.59 19.44 14.25
C GLY A 65 -5.35 18.23 15.17
N ARG A 66 -6.19 17.17 15.10
CA ARG A 66 -6.16 16.03 16.03
C ARG A 66 -5.40 14.81 15.49
N ALA A 67 -5.60 14.49 14.22
CA ALA A 67 -4.97 13.34 13.58
C ALA A 67 -4.73 13.64 12.10
N THR A 68 -3.63 13.14 11.58
CA THR A 68 -3.32 13.22 10.15
C THR A 68 -4.22 12.27 9.37
N ARG A 69 -4.76 12.74 8.26
CA ARG A 69 -5.52 11.96 7.29
C ARG A 69 -4.64 11.65 6.10
N LEU A 70 -4.51 10.38 5.75
CA LEU A 70 -4.09 9.94 4.43
C LEU A 70 -5.34 9.76 3.58
N ARG A 71 -5.34 10.36 2.39
CA ARG A 71 -6.35 10.17 1.35
C ARG A 71 -5.67 9.72 0.08
N ILE A 72 -6.14 8.61 -0.50
CA ILE A 72 -5.70 8.09 -1.81
C ILE A 72 -6.91 8.17 -2.73
N THR A 73 -6.74 8.83 -3.87
CA THR A 73 -7.80 8.97 -4.88
C THR A 73 -7.61 7.91 -5.97
N CYS A 74 -8.66 7.17 -6.29
CA CYS A 74 -8.64 6.10 -7.29
C CYS A 74 -9.75 6.33 -8.32
N ASP A 75 -9.47 6.10 -9.60
CA ASP A 75 -10.45 6.17 -10.69
C ASP A 75 -11.45 4.99 -10.55
N LYS A 76 -12.77 5.27 -10.67
CA LYS A 76 -13.85 4.28 -10.57
C LYS A 76 -13.74 3.15 -11.60
N LYS A 77 -13.03 3.36 -12.71
CA LYS A 77 -12.77 2.31 -13.70
C LYS A 77 -11.92 1.15 -13.16
N TYR A 78 -11.25 1.33 -12.00
CA TYR A 78 -10.45 0.30 -11.34
C TYR A 78 -11.05 -0.13 -9.98
N PRO A 79 -12.23 -0.78 -9.95
CA PRO A 79 -12.92 -1.11 -8.71
C PRO A 79 -12.15 -2.12 -7.84
N LEU A 80 -11.40 -3.04 -8.46
CA LEU A 80 -10.56 -3.99 -7.73
C LEU A 80 -9.39 -3.30 -7.04
N LEU A 81 -8.77 -2.31 -7.70
CA LEU A 81 -7.72 -1.50 -7.10
C LEU A 81 -8.27 -0.69 -5.91
N ALA A 82 -9.41 -0.04 -6.05
CA ALA A 82 -10.04 0.70 -4.96
C ALA A 82 -10.33 -0.20 -3.74
N LYS A 83 -10.83 -1.41 -3.97
CA LYS A 83 -11.05 -2.42 -2.93
C LYS A 83 -9.73 -2.81 -2.25
N ARG A 84 -8.69 -3.14 -3.05
CA ARG A 84 -7.35 -3.49 -2.53
C ARG A 84 -6.75 -2.37 -1.67
N ILE A 85 -6.86 -1.12 -2.10
CA ILE A 85 -6.39 0.05 -1.33
C ILE A 85 -7.11 0.11 0.02
N ALA A 86 -8.44 -0.02 0.03
CA ALA A 86 -9.23 0.04 1.26
C ALA A 86 -8.88 -1.10 2.24
N GLU A 87 -8.78 -2.33 1.74
CA GLU A 87 -8.39 -3.51 2.53
C GLU A 87 -6.96 -3.39 3.08
N SER A 88 -6.03 -2.88 2.28
CA SER A 88 -4.64 -2.64 2.68
C SER A 88 -4.54 -1.61 3.80
N LEU A 89 -5.26 -0.50 3.68
CA LEU A 89 -5.33 0.51 4.74
C LEU A 89 -5.99 -0.03 6.00
N GLN A 90 -7.08 -0.80 5.89
CA GLN A 90 -7.75 -1.40 7.04
C GLN A 90 -6.87 -2.43 7.76
N SER A 91 -6.11 -3.23 7.00
CA SER A 91 -5.17 -4.21 7.57
C SER A 91 -3.98 -3.54 8.24
N LEU A 92 -3.49 -2.42 7.70
CA LEU A 92 -2.38 -1.67 8.28
C LEU A 92 -2.79 -0.85 9.51
N PHE A 93 -4.04 -0.39 9.55
CA PHE A 93 -4.62 0.42 10.62
C PHE A 93 -5.90 -0.23 11.18
N PRO A 94 -5.83 -1.41 11.82
CA PRO A 94 -7.01 -2.19 12.22
C PRO A 94 -7.89 -1.45 13.23
N GLN A 95 -7.34 -0.53 14.02
CA GLN A 95 -8.06 0.26 15.01
C GLN A 95 -8.70 1.54 14.43
N ASN A 96 -8.43 1.87 13.17
CA ASN A 96 -8.89 3.10 12.54
C ASN A 96 -9.92 2.77 11.45
N LYS A 97 -10.97 3.57 11.36
CA LYS A 97 -11.96 3.42 10.30
C LYS A 97 -11.38 3.86 8.96
N VAL A 98 -11.43 2.99 7.96
CA VAL A 98 -11.19 3.34 6.56
C VAL A 98 -12.51 3.79 5.95
N SER A 99 -12.52 4.95 5.31
CA SER A 99 -13.69 5.52 4.65
C SER A 99 -13.48 5.54 3.14
N VAL A 100 -14.48 5.11 2.39
CA VAL A 100 -14.52 5.21 0.93
C VAL A 100 -15.64 6.18 0.57
N VAL A 101 -15.30 7.27 -0.10
CA VAL A 101 -16.24 8.32 -0.48
C VAL A 101 -16.29 8.40 -2.01
N ASP A 102 -17.48 8.24 -2.54
CA ASP A 102 -17.74 8.42 -3.96
C ASP A 102 -17.79 9.93 -4.28
N ARG A 103 -16.96 10.37 -5.24
CA ARG A 103 -16.97 11.72 -5.75
C ARG A 103 -17.76 11.82 -7.05
N GLN A 104 -18.31 13.00 -7.32
CA GLN A 104 -19.01 13.27 -8.58
C GLN A 104 -18.08 13.18 -9.81
N GLU A 105 -16.76 13.32 -9.61
CA GLU A 105 -15.71 13.40 -10.63
C GLU A 105 -15.16 12.02 -11.07
N ASN A 106 -15.99 10.99 -11.18
CA ASN A 106 -15.58 9.64 -11.60
C ASN A 106 -14.41 9.02 -10.79
N CYS A 107 -14.23 9.44 -9.55
CA CYS A 107 -13.19 8.93 -8.66
C CYS A 107 -13.73 8.60 -7.26
N LEU A 108 -12.99 7.74 -6.55
CA LEU A 108 -13.21 7.34 -5.17
C LEU A 108 -12.08 7.91 -4.31
N ASP A 109 -12.43 8.54 -3.19
CA ASP A 109 -11.48 8.91 -2.14
C ASP A 109 -11.48 7.84 -1.05
N ILE A 110 -10.36 7.18 -0.86
CA ILE A 110 -10.15 6.19 0.19
C ILE A 110 -9.28 6.83 1.25
N SER A 111 -9.74 6.88 2.50
CA SER A 111 -9.03 7.61 3.54
C SER A 111 -9.02 6.93 4.90
N VAL A 112 -7.95 7.17 5.64
CA VAL A 112 -7.75 6.73 7.02
C VAL A 112 -7.13 7.86 7.83
N TYR A 113 -7.46 7.94 9.12
CA TYR A 113 -6.87 8.88 10.07
C TYR A 113 -5.96 8.14 11.04
N SER A 114 -4.72 8.62 11.23
CA SER A 114 -3.80 8.08 12.24
C SER A 114 -2.69 9.08 12.56
N ASN A 115 -2.26 9.12 13.83
CA ASN A 115 -1.12 9.92 14.26
C ASN A 115 0.24 9.32 13.84
N HIS A 116 0.25 8.09 13.30
CA HIS A 116 1.45 7.40 12.85
C HIS A 116 1.78 7.60 11.37
N LEU A 117 0.88 8.24 10.60
CA LEU A 117 1.01 8.36 9.13
C LEU A 117 2.26 9.14 8.71
N GLU A 118 2.56 10.28 9.33
CA GLU A 118 3.72 11.09 8.97
C GLU A 118 5.04 10.35 9.23
N LYS A 119 5.12 9.61 10.34
CA LYS A 119 6.28 8.76 10.65
C LYS A 119 6.41 7.60 9.68
N LEU A 120 5.31 6.96 9.31
CA LEU A 120 5.28 5.84 8.37
C LEU A 120 5.71 6.28 6.97
N LEU A 121 5.18 7.42 6.50
CA LEU A 121 5.32 7.87 5.13
C LEU A 121 6.59 8.71 4.90
N GLY A 122 7.15 9.31 5.96
CA GLY A 122 8.38 10.09 5.90
C GLY A 122 8.23 11.54 5.45
N TRP A 123 6.99 12.04 5.23
CA TRP A 123 6.74 13.46 4.99
C TRP A 123 5.57 13.97 5.85
N LYS A 124 5.40 15.30 5.93
CA LYS A 124 4.49 15.94 6.87
C LYS A 124 3.31 16.61 6.17
N SER A 125 2.17 16.60 6.84
CA SER A 125 1.02 17.42 6.43
C SER A 125 1.30 18.90 6.66
N GLY A 126 0.80 19.78 5.79
CA GLY A 126 0.94 21.23 5.95
C GLY A 126 2.33 21.81 5.62
N GLN A 127 3.33 21.00 5.31
CA GLN A 127 4.68 21.46 4.94
C GLN A 127 4.91 21.56 3.42
N GLY A 128 3.88 21.80 2.67
CA GLY A 128 3.93 21.95 1.22
C GLY A 128 3.82 20.63 0.47
N SER A 129 4.07 20.67 -0.83
CA SER A 129 3.94 19.51 -1.72
C SER A 129 5.02 18.46 -1.49
N LYS A 130 4.77 17.21 -1.90
CA LYS A 130 5.77 16.13 -1.93
C LYS A 130 7.06 16.56 -2.66
N PHE A 131 6.95 17.40 -3.68
CA PHE A 131 8.11 17.96 -4.39
C PHE A 131 8.97 18.84 -3.48
N LEU A 132 8.39 19.76 -2.71
CA LEU A 132 9.12 20.64 -1.79
C LEU A 132 9.77 19.85 -0.66
N GLN A 133 9.12 18.79 -0.21
CA GLN A 133 9.63 17.90 0.82
C GLN A 133 10.60 16.83 0.27
N LYS A 134 10.90 16.82 -1.05
CA LYS A 134 11.80 15.88 -1.71
C LYS A 134 11.47 14.42 -1.39
N VAL A 135 10.17 14.07 -1.42
CA VAL A 135 9.71 12.75 -1.04
C VAL A 135 10.40 11.67 -1.90
N SER A 136 10.92 10.66 -1.23
CA SER A 136 11.68 9.56 -1.82
C SER A 136 11.23 8.23 -1.23
N VAL A 137 11.62 7.11 -1.84
CA VAL A 137 11.36 5.79 -1.28
C VAL A 137 12.24 5.57 -0.05
N PRO A 138 11.68 5.15 1.10
CA PRO A 138 12.46 4.88 2.31
C PRO A 138 13.60 3.87 2.08
N LEU A 139 14.74 4.09 2.73
CA LEU A 139 15.95 3.27 2.55
C LEU A 139 15.69 1.78 2.80
N TRP A 140 14.97 1.45 3.89
CA TRP A 140 14.67 0.07 4.23
C TRP A 140 13.87 -0.69 3.15
N ILE A 141 13.08 0.01 2.32
CA ILE A 141 12.41 -0.57 1.16
C ILE A 141 13.42 -0.88 0.05
N LYS A 142 14.43 -0.01 -0.12
CA LYS A 142 15.46 -0.17 -1.15
C LYS A 142 16.48 -1.28 -0.85
N GLU A 143 16.50 -1.81 0.36
CA GLU A 143 17.41 -2.88 0.79
C GLU A 143 16.85 -4.28 0.56
N ASP A 144 15.53 -4.45 0.54
CA ASP A 144 14.88 -5.75 0.39
C ASP A 144 14.16 -5.89 -0.95
N LYS A 145 14.27 -7.07 -1.58
CA LYS A 145 13.68 -7.34 -2.91
C LYS A 145 12.16 -7.30 -2.88
N GLU A 146 11.54 -7.93 -1.91
CA GLU A 146 10.08 -8.04 -1.81
C GLU A 146 9.45 -6.69 -1.46
N TYR A 147 10.10 -5.89 -0.60
CA TYR A 147 9.65 -4.53 -0.30
C TYR A 147 9.74 -3.60 -1.52
N LYS A 148 10.82 -3.72 -2.33
CA LYS A 148 10.93 -3.02 -3.62
C LYS A 148 9.77 -3.34 -4.54
N ILE A 149 9.44 -4.62 -4.71
CA ILE A 149 8.36 -5.10 -5.59
C ILE A 149 7.02 -4.52 -5.13
N ASN A 150 6.71 -4.61 -3.83
CA ASN A 150 5.44 -4.11 -3.31
C ASN A 150 5.35 -2.58 -3.40
N CYS A 151 6.42 -1.84 -3.14
CA CYS A 151 6.45 -0.39 -3.30
C CYS A 151 6.27 0.01 -4.78
N LEU A 152 6.96 -0.66 -5.72
CA LEU A 152 6.76 -0.45 -7.15
C LEU A 152 5.33 -0.75 -7.59
N ARG A 153 4.69 -1.79 -7.04
CA ARG A 153 3.28 -2.09 -7.31
C ARG A 153 2.42 -0.87 -6.99
N GLY A 154 2.53 -0.33 -5.78
CA GLY A 154 1.76 0.85 -5.38
C GLY A 154 2.04 2.09 -6.24
N LEU A 155 3.30 2.34 -6.60
CA LEU A 155 3.69 3.45 -7.47
C LEU A 155 3.14 3.31 -8.90
N ILE A 156 3.14 2.09 -9.47
CA ILE A 156 2.61 1.85 -10.81
C ILE A 156 1.09 1.91 -10.83
N GLU A 157 0.43 1.42 -9.79
CA GLU A 157 -1.02 1.49 -9.65
C GLU A 157 -1.55 2.93 -9.51
N THR A 158 -0.72 3.86 -9.08
CA THR A 158 -1.05 5.28 -8.97
C THR A 158 -0.53 6.06 -10.19
N ASP A 159 0.74 6.39 -10.21
CA ASP A 159 1.40 7.26 -11.20
C ASP A 159 1.93 6.52 -12.44
N GLY A 160 1.82 5.19 -12.50
CA GLY A 160 2.25 4.40 -13.64
C GLY A 160 1.20 4.34 -14.76
N SER A 161 1.69 4.21 -15.98
CA SER A 161 0.89 3.95 -17.18
C SER A 161 1.38 2.69 -17.87
N ILE A 162 0.45 1.79 -18.21
CA ILE A 162 0.72 0.57 -18.98
C ILE A 162 -0.01 0.74 -20.32
N TYR A 163 0.71 0.70 -21.41
CA TYR A 163 0.13 0.93 -22.75
C TYR A 163 0.92 0.20 -23.83
N SER A 164 0.31 0.08 -25.02
CA SER A 164 0.97 -0.45 -26.20
C SER A 164 1.57 0.70 -27.02
N ASP A 165 2.86 0.62 -27.32
CA ASP A 165 3.58 1.54 -28.20
C ASP A 165 4.08 0.76 -29.41
N ARG A 166 3.49 0.99 -30.59
CA ARG A 166 3.80 0.28 -31.86
C ARG A 166 3.73 -1.25 -31.73
N GLY A 167 2.73 -1.75 -31.02
CA GLY A 167 2.54 -3.18 -30.78
C GLY A 167 3.36 -3.77 -29.63
N TYR A 168 4.20 -2.98 -28.97
CA TYR A 168 5.01 -3.42 -27.82
C TYR A 168 4.45 -2.86 -26.53
N GLN A 169 4.22 -3.75 -25.55
CA GLN A 169 3.82 -3.33 -24.21
C GLN A 169 4.89 -2.48 -23.55
N THR A 170 4.48 -1.37 -22.98
CA THR A 170 5.38 -0.39 -22.37
C THR A 170 4.81 0.05 -21.02
N ILE A 171 5.70 0.26 -20.05
CA ILE A 171 5.38 0.86 -18.76
C ILE A 171 6.09 2.21 -18.69
N MET A 172 5.37 3.23 -18.24
CA MET A 172 5.93 4.54 -17.95
C MET A 172 5.50 5.01 -16.56
N PHE A 173 6.47 5.39 -15.75
CA PHE A 173 6.26 6.10 -14.50
C PHE A 173 6.72 7.54 -14.67
N SER A 174 5.89 8.51 -14.27
CA SER A 174 6.17 9.93 -14.46
C SER A 174 6.12 10.68 -13.13
N THR A 175 7.14 11.47 -12.84
CA THR A 175 7.17 12.30 -11.63
C THR A 175 7.90 13.62 -11.87
N VAL A 176 7.60 14.62 -11.06
CA VAL A 176 8.35 15.89 -11.01
C VAL A 176 9.40 15.90 -9.89
N ILE A 177 9.48 14.86 -9.07
CA ILE A 177 10.38 14.76 -7.91
C ILE A 177 11.65 14.02 -8.35
N PRO A 178 12.81 14.70 -8.41
CA PRO A 178 14.07 14.09 -8.88
C PRO A 178 14.51 12.88 -8.04
N GLU A 179 14.37 12.99 -6.71
CA GLU A 179 14.74 11.95 -5.77
C GLU A 179 13.92 10.68 -6.00
N LEU A 180 12.60 10.82 -6.17
CA LEU A 180 11.71 9.71 -6.48
C LEU A 180 12.00 9.09 -7.85
N ALA A 181 12.30 9.91 -8.84
CA ALA A 181 12.66 9.42 -10.17
C ALA A 181 13.91 8.54 -10.13
N ASN A 182 14.95 8.98 -9.41
CA ASN A 182 16.18 8.21 -9.21
C ASN A 182 15.93 6.92 -8.43
N ASP A 183 15.09 6.96 -7.40
CA ASP A 183 14.72 5.78 -6.62
C ASP A 183 14.00 4.74 -7.47
N VAL A 184 12.97 5.13 -8.22
CA VAL A 184 12.22 4.22 -9.08
C VAL A 184 13.12 3.61 -10.17
N PHE A 185 13.95 4.43 -10.80
CA PHE A 185 14.94 3.96 -11.77
C PHE A 185 15.90 2.94 -11.14
N GLY A 186 16.47 3.26 -9.98
CA GLY A 186 17.41 2.39 -9.27
C GLY A 186 16.77 1.08 -8.78
N ILE A 187 15.52 1.13 -8.30
CA ILE A 187 14.77 -0.06 -7.88
C ILE A 187 14.54 -1.00 -9.07
N ILE A 188 14.04 -0.48 -10.20
CA ILE A 188 13.79 -1.30 -11.40
C ILE A 188 15.11 -1.92 -11.92
N ASN A 189 16.21 -1.17 -11.91
CA ASN A 189 17.54 -1.69 -12.26
C ASN A 189 18.01 -2.80 -11.30
N SER A 190 17.80 -2.63 -9.99
CA SER A 190 18.20 -3.63 -8.99
C SER A 190 17.44 -4.95 -9.14
N LEU A 191 16.24 -4.92 -9.73
CA LEU A 191 15.44 -6.09 -10.10
C LEU A 191 15.85 -6.71 -11.45
N LYS A 192 17.00 -6.27 -12.04
CA LYS A 192 17.58 -6.76 -13.30
C LYS A 192 16.78 -6.39 -14.56
N PHE A 193 15.93 -5.37 -14.50
CA PHE A 193 15.32 -4.77 -15.66
C PHE A 193 16.12 -3.55 -16.14
N GLN A 194 15.89 -3.11 -17.38
CA GLN A 194 16.64 -2.03 -18.04
C GLN A 194 15.71 -0.83 -18.34
N PRO A 195 15.33 -0.02 -17.34
CA PRO A 195 14.54 1.18 -17.59
C PRO A 195 15.39 2.25 -18.28
N LYS A 196 14.73 3.19 -18.97
CA LYS A 196 15.32 4.43 -19.46
C LYS A 196 14.68 5.61 -18.76
N ILE A 197 15.48 6.63 -18.43
CA ILE A 197 14.99 7.87 -17.84
C ILE A 197 15.08 9.00 -18.86
N TYR A 198 13.99 9.73 -19.06
CA TYR A 198 13.88 10.90 -19.92
C TYR A 198 13.48 12.10 -19.09
N LYS A 199 14.11 13.25 -19.39
CA LYS A 199 13.79 14.54 -18.76
C LYS A 199 13.06 15.41 -19.78
N ILE A 200 11.85 15.82 -19.46
CA ILE A 200 11.02 16.65 -20.32
C ILE A 200 10.83 18.02 -19.67
N LYS A 201 11.30 19.05 -20.34
CA LYS A 201 11.01 20.45 -19.97
C LYS A 201 9.81 20.92 -20.79
N ARG A 202 8.75 21.36 -20.14
CA ARG A 202 7.63 22.00 -20.83
C ARG A 202 7.97 23.45 -21.17
N ASN A 203 7.37 23.99 -22.24
CA ASN A 203 7.73 25.30 -22.82
C ASN A 203 7.34 26.52 -21.95
N SER A 204 6.82 26.33 -20.75
CA SER A 204 6.48 27.40 -19.81
C SER A 204 7.57 27.56 -18.76
N SER A 205 8.03 28.79 -18.52
CA SER A 205 9.11 29.16 -17.58
C SER A 205 8.86 28.70 -16.13
N ASN A 206 7.60 28.53 -15.73
CA ASN A 206 7.22 28.18 -14.35
C ASN A 206 6.92 26.69 -14.16
N GLN A 207 7.12 25.82 -15.16
CA GLN A 207 6.81 24.39 -15.03
C GLN A 207 8.02 23.60 -14.59
N LYS A 208 7.77 22.66 -13.66
CA LYS A 208 8.77 21.73 -13.15
C LYS A 208 9.22 20.77 -14.25
N LEU A 209 10.47 20.33 -14.19
CA LEU A 209 11.01 19.27 -15.01
C LEU A 209 10.28 17.95 -14.70
N ILE A 210 9.85 17.23 -15.74
CA ILE A 210 9.20 15.93 -15.63
C ILE A 210 10.24 14.85 -15.90
N TYR A 211 10.28 13.85 -15.05
CA TYR A 211 11.09 12.67 -15.20
C TYR A 211 10.19 11.50 -15.61
N ASN A 212 10.45 10.93 -16.77
CA ASN A 212 9.74 9.75 -17.29
C ASN A 212 10.67 8.54 -17.24
N ILE A 213 10.32 7.55 -16.44
CA ILE A 213 11.01 6.27 -16.34
C ILE A 213 10.24 5.28 -17.20
N LYS A 214 10.83 4.90 -18.35
CA LYS A 214 10.22 4.01 -19.35
C LYS A 214 10.86 2.63 -19.31
N LEU A 215 10.05 1.58 -19.19
CA LEU A 215 10.43 0.19 -19.39
C LEU A 215 9.73 -0.34 -20.64
N SER A 216 10.52 -0.83 -21.64
CA SER A 216 10.02 -1.36 -22.91
C SER A 216 10.61 -2.73 -23.27
N LYS A 217 11.44 -3.30 -22.40
CA LYS A 217 11.99 -4.66 -22.54
C LYS A 217 11.58 -5.51 -21.35
N ASN A 218 11.25 -6.78 -21.60
CA ASN A 218 10.85 -7.75 -20.57
C ASN A 218 9.63 -7.28 -19.73
N VAL A 219 8.73 -6.51 -20.37
CA VAL A 219 7.59 -5.88 -19.68
C VAL A 219 6.65 -6.93 -19.11
N SER A 220 6.36 -8.01 -19.85
CA SER A 220 5.47 -9.09 -19.38
C SER A 220 6.04 -9.77 -18.12
N GLU A 221 7.34 -10.00 -18.06
CA GLU A 221 7.99 -10.55 -16.86
C GLU A 221 7.93 -9.58 -15.69
N PHE A 222 8.20 -8.30 -15.95
CA PHE A 222 8.09 -7.27 -14.93
C PHE A 222 6.68 -7.19 -14.35
N LEU A 223 5.65 -7.19 -15.21
CA LEU A 223 4.25 -7.18 -14.79
C LEU A 223 3.86 -8.43 -14.00
N ARG A 224 4.39 -9.60 -14.37
CA ARG A 224 4.18 -10.84 -13.62
C ARG A 224 4.76 -10.76 -12.20
N ILE A 225 5.92 -10.10 -12.02
CA ILE A 225 6.58 -9.94 -10.73
C ILE A 225 5.89 -8.86 -9.88
N VAL A 226 5.63 -7.69 -10.46
CA VAL A 226 5.04 -6.55 -9.73
C VAL A 226 3.54 -6.73 -9.53
N ASN A 227 2.86 -7.38 -10.49
CA ASN A 227 1.43 -7.73 -10.45
C ASN A 227 0.49 -6.57 -10.07
N PRO A 228 0.48 -5.44 -10.81
CA PRO A 228 -0.42 -4.33 -10.52
C PRO A 228 -1.85 -4.64 -10.95
N GLU A 229 -2.85 -4.12 -10.20
CA GLU A 229 -4.29 -4.24 -10.52
C GLU A 229 -4.76 -3.29 -11.65
N LYS A 230 -3.87 -2.49 -12.22
CA LYS A 230 -4.18 -1.48 -13.23
C LYS A 230 -4.09 -2.01 -14.67
N ASN A 231 -4.24 -3.32 -14.85
CA ASN A 231 -4.22 -3.97 -16.16
C ASN A 231 -5.61 -4.04 -16.78
#